data_6a5fb62fb33fec871b15d05f7e44ac11
#
_entry.id   6a5fb62fb33fec871b15d05f7e44ac11
#
_cell.length_a   1.000
_cell.length_b   1.000
_cell.length_c   1.000
_cell.angle_alpha   90.00
_cell.angle_beta   90.00
_cell.angle_gamma   90.00
#
_symmetry.space_group_name_H-M   'P 1'
#
loop_
_entity.id
_entity.type
_entity.pdbx_description
1 polymer ?
#
loop_
_entity_poly.entity_id
_entity_poly.type
_entity_poly.pdbx_seq_one_letter_code
_entity_poly.pdbx_strand_id
1 'polypeptide(L)'
;MSYDICLKAKIEGTNKYVTVAEPECCSPTYNLRKIFVKSMEWDYEHGLYPCSDVLEYIHRGLSELIINGSEYRKLEPPNGWGTVETAIETLTNVQKCILETSKKIPIEHLYFSWYYCDNDC
;
A
#
# COMPACT_ATOMS: atom_id res chain seq x y z
N MET A 1 8.87 9.56 -9.93
CA MET A 1 7.51 8.98 -9.81
C MET A 1 7.39 8.21 -8.50
N SER A 2 6.35 8.46 -7.75
CA SER A 2 6.11 7.80 -6.48
C SER A 2 4.62 7.50 -6.28
N TYR A 3 4.34 6.58 -5.36
CA TYR A 3 2.97 6.35 -4.92
C TYR A 3 2.56 7.39 -3.90
N ASP A 4 1.28 7.68 -3.88
CA ASP A 4 0.66 8.52 -2.86
C ASP A 4 -0.40 7.68 -2.16
N ILE A 5 -0.16 7.39 -0.89
CA ILE A 5 -0.95 6.44 -0.12
C ILE A 5 -1.58 7.14 1.08
N CYS A 6 -2.89 6.94 1.26
CA CYS A 6 -3.55 7.39 2.48
C CYS A 6 -4.77 6.51 2.76
N LEU A 7 -5.31 6.63 3.96
CA LEU A 7 -6.57 6.00 4.32
C LEU A 7 -7.67 7.05 4.30
N LYS A 8 -8.79 6.70 3.71
CA LYS A 8 -9.97 7.55 3.64
C LYS A 8 -11.16 6.87 4.27
N ALA A 9 -12.04 7.67 4.84
CA ALA A 9 -13.30 7.18 5.36
C ALA A 9 -14.44 7.77 4.55
N LYS A 10 -15.43 6.95 4.24
CA LYS A 10 -16.63 7.40 3.55
C LYS A 10 -17.60 7.98 4.57
N ILE A 11 -18.12 9.16 4.28
CA ILE A 11 -19.13 9.79 5.12
C ILE A 11 -20.48 9.12 4.81
N GLU A 12 -21.14 8.59 5.84
CA GLU A 12 -22.42 7.90 5.68
C GLU A 12 -23.43 8.78 4.96
N GLY A 13 -24.19 8.18 4.08
CA GLY A 13 -25.25 8.86 3.33
C GLY A 13 -24.75 9.71 2.19
N THR A 14 -23.46 9.70 1.89
CA THR A 14 -22.86 10.47 0.82
C THR A 14 -21.89 9.62 0.01
N ASN A 15 -21.40 10.17 -1.09
CA ASN A 15 -20.30 9.58 -1.86
C ASN A 15 -19.00 10.34 -1.63
N LYS A 16 -18.90 11.00 -0.49
CA LYS A 16 -17.72 11.78 -0.15
C LYS A 16 -16.80 11.01 0.77
N TYR A 17 -15.49 11.14 0.52
CA TYR A 17 -14.44 10.50 1.29
C TYR A 17 -13.52 11.56 1.87
N VAL A 18 -13.07 11.33 3.10
CA VAL A 18 -12.13 12.24 3.75
C VAL A 18 -10.89 11.47 4.19
N THR A 19 -9.73 12.08 4.07
CA THR A 19 -8.49 11.47 4.53
C THR A 19 -8.47 11.46 6.04
N VAL A 20 -8.28 10.29 6.62
CA VAL A 20 -8.30 10.11 8.08
C VAL A 20 -6.95 9.67 8.63
N ALA A 21 -6.06 9.16 7.81
CA ALA A 21 -4.74 8.73 8.25
C ALA A 21 -3.79 8.60 7.07
N GLU A 22 -2.50 8.70 7.36
CA GLU A 22 -1.44 8.46 6.38
C GLU A 22 -0.41 7.52 7.02
N PRO A 23 -0.03 6.43 6.33
CA PRO A 23 1.05 5.57 6.81
C PRO A 23 2.36 6.33 6.85
N GLU A 24 3.27 5.94 7.73
CA GLU A 24 4.64 6.42 7.66
C GLU A 24 5.23 6.02 6.31
N CYS A 25 6.07 6.87 5.74
CA CYS A 25 6.63 6.65 4.41
C CYS A 25 5.53 6.45 3.37
N CYS A 26 4.54 7.35 3.36
CA CYS A 26 3.35 7.24 2.52
C CYS A 26 3.58 7.53 1.03
N SER A 27 4.82 7.82 0.65
CA SER A 27 5.18 8.09 -0.75
C SER A 27 6.32 7.19 -1.22
N PRO A 28 6.12 5.86 -1.21
CA PRO A 28 7.16 4.95 -1.68
C PRO A 28 7.41 5.11 -3.18
N THR A 29 8.63 4.75 -3.59
CA THR A 29 8.99 4.87 -4.99
C THR A 29 8.16 3.94 -5.89
N TYR A 30 7.78 4.45 -7.06
CA TYR A 30 7.07 3.66 -8.07
C TYR A 30 7.93 2.49 -8.60
N ASN A 31 9.24 2.56 -8.40
CA ASN A 31 10.15 1.46 -8.79
C ASN A 31 9.85 0.16 -8.05
N LEU A 32 9.07 0.20 -6.98
CA LEU A 32 8.63 -0.99 -6.26
C LEU A 32 7.43 -1.70 -6.92
N ARG A 33 6.88 -1.16 -8.00
CA ARG A 33 5.65 -1.68 -8.62
C ARG A 33 5.72 -3.17 -8.91
N LYS A 34 6.79 -3.62 -9.56
CA LYS A 34 6.92 -5.04 -9.94
C LYS A 34 6.94 -5.96 -8.71
N ILE A 35 7.57 -5.49 -7.64
CA ILE A 35 7.65 -6.24 -6.40
C ILE A 35 6.26 -6.31 -5.75
N PHE A 36 5.55 -5.20 -5.69
CA PHE A 36 4.20 -5.16 -5.12
C PHE A 36 3.22 -6.01 -5.92
N VAL A 37 3.19 -5.86 -7.23
CA VAL A 37 2.26 -6.59 -8.09
C VAL A 37 2.45 -8.10 -7.94
N LYS A 38 3.68 -8.56 -8.00
CA LYS A 38 3.96 -9.99 -7.92
C LYS A 38 3.72 -10.55 -6.53
N SER A 39 4.17 -9.84 -5.49
CA SER A 39 4.08 -10.34 -4.11
C SER A 39 2.65 -10.37 -3.58
N MET A 40 1.88 -9.34 -3.87
CA MET A 40 0.50 -9.24 -3.44
C MET A 40 -0.49 -9.87 -4.42
N GLU A 41 -0.05 -10.18 -5.63
CA GLU A 41 -0.92 -10.60 -6.74
C GLU A 41 -2.01 -9.57 -6.98
N TRP A 42 -1.62 -8.31 -6.97
CA TRP A 42 -2.55 -7.19 -7.06
C TRP A 42 -2.00 -6.15 -8.02
N ASP A 43 -2.64 -6.01 -9.18
CA ASP A 43 -2.23 -5.08 -10.23
C ASP A 43 -3.22 -3.92 -10.34
N TYR A 44 -3.41 -3.19 -9.26
CA TYR A 44 -4.21 -1.98 -9.24
C TYR A 44 -3.30 -0.78 -9.03
N GLU A 45 -3.46 0.24 -9.85
CA GLU A 45 -2.59 1.40 -9.82
C GLU A 45 -3.24 2.67 -9.28
N HIS A 46 -4.54 2.78 -9.45
CA HIS A 46 -5.29 3.95 -9.02
C HIS A 46 -6.62 3.50 -8.46
N GLY A 47 -7.00 4.04 -7.33
CA GLY A 47 -8.32 3.79 -6.82
C GLY A 47 -8.43 3.83 -5.31
N LEU A 48 -9.65 3.62 -4.89
CA LEU A 48 -10.03 3.43 -3.50
C LEU A 48 -10.47 1.99 -3.32
N TYR A 49 -9.88 1.30 -2.37
CA TYR A 49 -10.15 -0.11 -2.13
C TYR A 49 -10.51 -0.33 -0.67
N PRO A 50 -11.50 -1.19 -0.37
CA PRO A 50 -11.84 -1.48 1.03
C PRO A 50 -10.62 -1.97 1.80
N CYS A 51 -10.35 -1.37 2.95
CA CYS A 51 -9.19 -1.74 3.75
C CYS A 51 -9.20 -3.20 4.19
N SER A 52 -10.38 -3.79 4.37
CA SER A 52 -10.50 -5.21 4.71
C SER A 52 -9.92 -6.10 3.62
N ASP A 53 -10.13 -5.75 2.35
CA ASP A 53 -9.55 -6.50 1.23
C ASP A 53 -8.05 -6.27 1.13
N VAL A 54 -7.63 -5.02 1.33
CA VAL A 54 -6.22 -4.65 1.23
C VAL A 54 -5.37 -5.38 2.27
N LEU A 55 -5.90 -5.58 3.47
CA LEU A 55 -5.18 -6.33 4.51
C LEU A 55 -4.81 -7.74 4.05
N GLU A 56 -5.68 -8.40 3.31
CA GLU A 56 -5.40 -9.74 2.78
C GLU A 56 -4.27 -9.72 1.77
N TYR A 57 -4.27 -8.73 0.87
CA TYR A 57 -3.20 -8.57 -0.12
C TYR A 57 -1.87 -8.23 0.55
N ILE A 58 -1.91 -7.35 1.55
CA ILE A 58 -0.69 -6.99 2.29
C ILE A 58 -0.12 -8.19 3.02
N HIS A 59 -0.98 -8.99 3.66
CA HIS A 59 -0.53 -10.20 4.35
C HIS A 59 0.16 -11.16 3.39
N ARG A 60 -0.43 -11.37 2.22
CA ARG A 60 0.17 -12.21 1.17
C ARG A 60 1.52 -11.64 0.73
N GLY A 61 1.56 -10.34 0.47
CA GLY A 61 2.79 -9.67 0.03
C GLY A 61 3.92 -9.79 1.02
N LEU A 62 3.63 -9.54 2.30
CA LEU A 62 4.64 -9.66 3.35
C LEU A 62 5.15 -11.09 3.48
N SER A 63 4.26 -12.07 3.45
CA SER A 63 4.61 -13.48 3.51
C SER A 63 5.54 -13.86 2.37
N GLU A 64 5.16 -13.50 1.14
CA GLU A 64 5.95 -13.79 -0.06
C GLU A 64 7.32 -13.13 -0.04
N LEU A 65 7.39 -11.85 0.33
CA LEU A 65 8.64 -11.12 0.37
C LEU A 65 9.62 -11.67 1.40
N ILE A 66 9.10 -12.17 2.51
CA ILE A 66 9.94 -12.75 3.56
C ILE A 66 10.37 -14.17 3.20
N ILE A 67 9.45 -15.00 2.77
CA ILE A 67 9.72 -16.41 2.48
C ILE A 67 10.53 -16.59 1.20
N ASN A 68 10.21 -15.82 0.16
CA ASN A 68 10.82 -15.95 -1.17
C ASN A 68 11.59 -14.70 -1.57
N GLY A 69 12.20 -14.01 -0.62
CA GLY A 69 12.89 -12.75 -0.87
C GLY A 69 13.90 -12.77 -2.01
N SER A 70 14.63 -13.88 -2.17
CA SER A 70 15.63 -14.00 -3.23
C SER A 70 15.03 -13.91 -4.63
N GLU A 71 13.80 -14.39 -4.81
CA GLU A 71 13.11 -14.28 -6.09
C GLU A 71 12.74 -12.83 -6.40
N TYR A 72 12.38 -12.07 -5.37
CA TYR A 72 12.00 -10.67 -5.53
C TYR A 72 13.20 -9.74 -5.71
N ARG A 73 14.39 -10.17 -5.27
CA ARG A 73 15.63 -9.42 -5.55
C ARG A 73 15.84 -9.20 -7.04
N LYS A 74 15.41 -10.15 -7.86
CA LYS A 74 15.55 -10.07 -9.32
C LYS A 74 14.68 -8.97 -9.92
N LEU A 75 13.70 -8.48 -9.19
CA LEU A 75 12.80 -7.43 -9.62
C LEU A 75 13.23 -6.04 -9.15
N GLU A 76 14.28 -5.96 -8.36
CA GLU A 76 14.81 -4.68 -7.91
C GLU A 76 15.40 -3.92 -9.12
N PRO A 77 15.08 -2.63 -9.25
CA PRO A 77 15.62 -1.86 -10.38
C PRO A 77 17.13 -1.68 -10.25
N PRO A 78 17.84 -1.63 -11.39
CA PRO A 78 19.30 -1.49 -11.35
C PRO A 78 19.79 -0.16 -10.80
N ASN A 79 18.92 0.84 -10.68
CA ASN A 79 19.28 2.15 -10.15
C ASN A 79 19.34 2.19 -8.62
N GLY A 80 19.01 1.09 -7.94
CA GLY A 80 19.03 1.01 -6.48
C GLY A 80 17.85 1.71 -5.79
N TRP A 81 16.88 2.18 -6.54
CA TRP A 81 15.72 2.89 -6.02
C TRP A 81 14.55 1.93 -5.83
N GLY A 82 14.60 1.16 -4.77
CA GLY A 82 13.55 0.22 -4.43
C GLY A 82 14.11 -1.16 -4.19
N THR A 83 14.01 -1.63 -2.96
CA THR A 83 14.53 -2.92 -2.54
C THR A 83 13.43 -3.76 -1.92
N VAL A 84 13.70 -5.05 -1.74
CA VAL A 84 12.79 -5.95 -1.03
C VAL A 84 12.53 -5.41 0.38
N GLU A 85 13.57 -4.93 1.06
CA GLU A 85 13.44 -4.35 2.40
C GLU A 85 12.52 -3.14 2.42
N THR A 86 12.65 -2.26 1.43
CA THR A 86 11.80 -1.07 1.33
C THR A 86 10.34 -1.48 1.08
N ALA A 87 10.12 -2.50 0.26
CA ALA A 87 8.77 -3.01 0.01
C ALA A 87 8.15 -3.58 1.28
N ILE A 88 8.92 -4.35 2.05
CA ILE A 88 8.45 -4.90 3.33
C ILE A 88 8.10 -3.77 4.30
N GLU A 89 8.96 -2.77 4.40
CA GLU A 89 8.72 -1.61 5.26
C GLU A 89 7.42 -0.90 4.88
N THR A 90 7.22 -0.66 3.59
CA THR A 90 6.01 0.01 3.10
C THR A 90 4.76 -0.77 3.47
N LEU A 91 4.74 -2.08 3.18
CA LEU A 91 3.57 -2.90 3.48
C LEU A 91 3.33 -3.01 4.99
N THR A 92 4.38 -3.09 5.78
CA THR A 92 4.28 -3.12 7.23
C THR A 92 3.67 -1.82 7.76
N ASN A 93 4.11 -0.68 7.24
CA ASN A 93 3.60 0.61 7.67
C ASN A 93 2.13 0.80 7.27
N VAL A 94 1.74 0.33 6.10
CA VAL A 94 0.34 0.39 5.66
C VAL A 94 -0.53 -0.51 6.56
N GLN A 95 -0.09 -1.72 6.81
CA GLN A 95 -0.81 -2.65 7.68
C GLN A 95 -1.02 -2.05 9.08
N LYS A 96 0.04 -1.51 9.65
CA LYS A 96 0.00 -0.87 10.96
C LYS A 96 -1.00 0.28 10.97
N CYS A 97 -0.96 1.13 9.96
CA CYS A 97 -1.87 2.27 9.84
C CYS A 97 -3.33 1.85 9.78
N ILE A 98 -3.63 0.83 8.98
CA ILE A 98 -5.00 0.30 8.88
C ILE A 98 -5.47 -0.24 10.22
N LEU A 99 -4.65 -1.05 10.87
CA LEU A 99 -5.02 -1.67 12.14
C LEU A 99 -5.20 -0.63 13.25
N GLU A 100 -4.34 0.38 13.32
CA GLU A 100 -4.48 1.45 14.32
C GLU A 100 -5.72 2.31 14.06
N THR A 101 -5.97 2.67 12.81
CA THR A 101 -7.12 3.49 12.45
C THR A 101 -8.43 2.74 12.68
N SER A 102 -8.43 1.42 12.48
CA SER A 102 -9.62 0.59 12.68
C SER A 102 -10.06 0.53 14.14
N LYS A 103 -9.23 0.95 15.08
CA LYS A 103 -9.60 1.07 16.48
C LYS A 103 -10.52 2.26 16.76
N LYS A 104 -10.51 3.25 15.86
CA LYS A 104 -11.29 4.48 16.01
C LYS A 104 -12.46 4.53 15.03
N ILE A 105 -12.26 4.04 13.82
CA ILE A 105 -13.25 4.06 12.76
C ILE A 105 -13.43 2.60 12.29
N PRO A 106 -14.65 2.04 12.34
CA PRO A 106 -14.87 0.66 11.93
C PRO A 106 -14.32 0.41 10.51
N ILE A 107 -13.68 -0.74 10.33
CA ILE A 107 -12.95 -1.03 9.10
C ILE A 107 -13.85 -1.01 7.86
N GLU A 108 -15.14 -1.31 8.01
CA GLU A 108 -16.10 -1.26 6.90
C GLU A 108 -16.31 0.15 6.34
N HIS A 109 -15.85 1.17 7.05
CA HIS A 109 -15.88 2.56 6.61
C HIS A 109 -14.54 3.03 6.07
N LEU A 110 -13.51 2.20 6.12
CA LEU A 110 -12.15 2.58 5.73
C LEU A 110 -11.80 2.09 4.34
N TYR A 111 -11.17 2.98 3.58
CA TYR A 111 -10.72 2.72 2.23
C TYR A 111 -9.25 3.09 2.08
N PHE A 112 -8.53 2.29 1.33
CA PHE A 112 -7.13 2.50 1.01
C PHE A 112 -7.04 3.26 -0.31
N SER A 113 -6.42 4.42 -0.28
CA SER A 113 -6.19 5.25 -1.47
C SER A 113 -4.80 4.95 -2.00
N TRP A 114 -4.73 4.45 -3.23
CA TRP A 114 -3.49 4.00 -3.86
C TRP A 114 -3.39 4.66 -5.23
N TYR A 115 -2.54 5.67 -5.32
CA TYR A 115 -2.33 6.40 -6.56
C TYR A 115 -0.84 6.58 -6.80
N TYR A 116 -0.45 6.82 -8.04
CA TYR A 116 0.90 7.26 -8.32
C TYR A 116 0.87 8.55 -9.11
N CYS A 117 1.95 9.32 -9.00
CA CYS A 117 2.09 10.60 -9.67
C CYS A 117 3.24 10.54 -10.67
N ASP A 118 2.99 11.04 -11.88
CA ASP A 118 4.01 11.14 -12.92
C ASP A 118 4.92 12.35 -12.69
N ASN A 119 4.39 13.35 -11.99
CA ASN A 119 5.11 14.57 -11.65
C ASN A 119 5.43 14.56 -10.17
N ASP A 120 6.35 15.41 -9.75
CA ASP A 120 6.78 15.51 -8.36
C ASP A 120 5.61 15.82 -7.43
N CYS A 121 4.99 14.80 -6.91
CA CYS A 121 3.91 14.96 -5.94
C CYS A 121 4.46 15.02 -4.54
#